data_6caee65a3ea6d3112d5a2996a497e237
#
_entry.id   6caee65a3ea6d3112d5a2996a497e237
#
_cell.length_a   1.000
_cell.length_b   1.000
_cell.length_c   1.000
_cell.angle_alpha   90.00
_cell.angle_beta   90.00
_cell.angle_gamma   90.00
#
_symmetry.space_group_name_H-M   'P 1'
#
loop_
_entity.id
_entity.type
_entity.pdbx_description
1 polymer ?
#
loop_
_entity_poly.entity_id
_entity_poly.type
_entity_poly.pdbx_seq_one_letter_code
_entity_poly.pdbx_strand_id
1 'polypeptide(L)'
;MSVVVEPAQTVDVVDTARRAAKPEDLRAADGRVPGRRGRATRQRLLECTAEMLRTTSYRSMKVIDIAREAGTSPATFYQYFADVEAAILVLAQEMAADGERLVRLVAEGNWKGRAGYRTALELTDAFFEFWDQHRPVLRVVDLSTVEGDRRFRNIRVRLLNAVTIELAAVVAAFQAEGKNQGVEPMAQAGTLVTTLANVAAHHLGFEFWGIRTADVRISVARQVYWGTTAQRPPTPS
;
A
#
# COMPACT_ATOMS: atom_id res chain seq x y z
N MET A 1 -14.64 37.35 -8.37
CA MET A 1 -13.26 36.89 -8.55
C MET A 1 -13.33 35.39 -8.80
N SER A 2 -13.29 34.97 -10.07
CA SER A 2 -13.32 33.56 -10.45
C SER A 2 -11.91 33.01 -10.31
N VAL A 3 -11.73 32.03 -9.43
CA VAL A 3 -10.49 31.26 -9.32
C VAL A 3 -10.47 30.30 -10.50
N VAL A 4 -9.63 30.59 -11.48
CA VAL A 4 -9.31 29.65 -12.56
C VAL A 4 -8.43 28.56 -11.96
N VAL A 5 -8.98 27.39 -11.73
CA VAL A 5 -8.22 26.18 -11.38
C VAL A 5 -7.63 25.66 -12.69
N GLU A 6 -6.33 25.79 -12.84
CA GLU A 6 -5.57 25.18 -13.94
C GLU A 6 -5.79 23.65 -13.94
N PRO A 7 -6.09 23.01 -15.08
CA PRO A 7 -6.27 21.56 -15.09
C PRO A 7 -4.94 20.89 -14.75
N ALA A 8 -4.94 20.09 -13.69
CA ALA A 8 -3.82 19.24 -13.34
C ALA A 8 -3.43 18.40 -14.56
N GLN A 9 -2.17 18.46 -14.95
CA GLN A 9 -1.61 17.63 -16.02
C GLN A 9 -1.94 16.17 -15.69
N THR A 10 -2.74 15.57 -16.55
CA THR A 10 -3.03 14.13 -16.53
C THR A 10 -1.71 13.41 -16.84
N VAL A 11 -0.95 13.13 -15.78
CA VAL A 11 0.20 12.23 -15.89
C VAL A 11 -0.40 10.89 -16.28
N ASP A 12 0.16 10.28 -17.33
CA ASP A 12 -0.25 8.97 -17.82
C ASP A 12 0.02 7.89 -16.77
N VAL A 13 -0.89 7.81 -15.79
CA VAL A 13 -0.78 6.98 -14.57
C VAL A 13 -0.97 5.50 -14.91
N VAL A 14 -1.60 5.22 -16.08
CA VAL A 14 -1.90 3.86 -16.52
C VAL A 14 -0.63 3.11 -16.97
N ASP A 15 0.33 3.81 -17.57
CA ASP A 15 1.57 3.16 -18.08
C ASP A 15 2.63 2.93 -16.97
N THR A 16 2.53 3.64 -15.87
CA THR A 16 3.46 3.51 -14.74
C THR A 16 3.11 2.33 -13.82
N ALA A 17 1.85 1.88 -13.81
CA ALA A 17 1.36 0.80 -12.95
C ALA A 17 1.80 -0.61 -13.42
N ARG A 18 2.22 -0.76 -14.68
CA ARG A 18 2.57 -2.07 -15.29
C ARG A 18 4.06 -2.42 -15.28
N ARG A 19 4.93 -1.61 -14.73
CA ARG A 19 6.36 -1.93 -14.67
C ARG A 19 6.69 -2.67 -13.37
N ALA A 20 6.80 -4.00 -13.46
CA ALA A 20 7.55 -4.80 -12.50
C ALA A 20 8.95 -4.19 -12.27
N ALA A 21 9.45 -4.25 -11.02
CA ALA A 21 10.77 -3.75 -10.66
C ALA A 21 11.82 -4.24 -11.68
N LYS A 22 12.44 -3.29 -12.38
CA LYS A 22 13.46 -3.61 -13.38
C LYS A 22 14.73 -4.06 -12.68
N PRO A 23 15.58 -4.89 -13.36
CA PRO A 23 16.91 -5.30 -12.86
C PRO A 23 17.84 -4.12 -12.50
N GLU A 24 17.50 -2.90 -12.89
CA GLU A 24 18.22 -1.67 -12.56
C GLU A 24 18.18 -1.34 -11.07
N ASP A 25 17.13 -1.77 -10.33
CA ASP A 25 16.99 -1.56 -8.89
C ASP A 25 17.94 -2.42 -8.04
N LEU A 26 18.65 -3.37 -8.68
CA LEU A 26 19.63 -4.22 -8.03
C LEU A 26 21.05 -3.67 -8.09
N ARG A 27 21.28 -2.51 -8.71
CA ARG A 27 22.62 -1.93 -8.83
C ARG A 27 23.09 -1.38 -7.47
N ALA A 28 24.37 -1.62 -7.17
CA ALA A 28 25.06 -0.95 -6.07
C ALA A 28 25.19 0.55 -6.39
N ALA A 29 25.48 1.38 -5.40
CA ALA A 29 25.64 2.84 -5.56
C ALA A 29 26.71 3.21 -6.61
N ASP A 30 27.67 2.31 -6.88
CA ASP A 30 28.71 2.45 -7.92
C ASP A 30 28.26 1.99 -9.33
N GLY A 31 26.97 1.62 -9.49
CA GLY A 31 26.38 1.19 -10.75
C GLY A 31 26.67 -0.29 -11.14
N ARG A 32 27.44 -1.03 -10.34
CA ARG A 32 27.74 -2.44 -10.59
C ARG A 32 26.60 -3.34 -10.15
N VAL A 33 26.36 -4.43 -10.87
CA VAL A 33 25.43 -5.49 -10.43
C VAL A 33 26.17 -6.36 -9.42
N PRO A 34 25.72 -6.44 -8.15
CA PRO A 34 26.38 -7.24 -7.13
C PRO A 34 26.36 -8.72 -7.47
N GLY A 35 27.52 -9.40 -7.29
CA GLY A 35 27.58 -10.84 -7.33
C GLY A 35 26.80 -11.50 -6.18
N ARG A 36 26.77 -12.84 -6.11
CA ARG A 36 25.99 -13.60 -5.12
C ARG A 36 26.21 -13.12 -3.66
N ARG A 37 27.49 -12.92 -3.26
CA ARG A 37 27.82 -12.41 -1.91
C ARG A 37 27.32 -10.98 -1.69
N GLY A 38 27.47 -10.11 -2.69
CA GLY A 38 27.01 -8.73 -2.61
C GLY A 38 25.48 -8.64 -2.47
N ARG A 39 24.73 -9.49 -3.21
CA ARG A 39 23.27 -9.57 -3.06
C ARG A 39 22.87 -10.03 -1.66
N ALA A 40 23.54 -11.03 -1.10
CA ALA A 40 23.26 -11.49 0.27
C ALA A 40 23.54 -10.40 1.30
N THR A 41 24.64 -9.63 1.15
CA THR A 41 24.95 -8.50 2.05
C THR A 41 23.92 -7.37 1.94
N ARG A 42 23.52 -7.02 0.71
CA ARG A 42 22.46 -6.01 0.47
C ARG A 42 21.14 -6.44 1.11
N GLN A 43 20.74 -7.69 0.92
CA GLN A 43 19.52 -8.23 1.49
C GLN A 43 19.55 -8.20 3.02
N ARG A 44 20.66 -8.60 3.62
CA ARG A 44 20.84 -8.55 5.08
C ARG A 44 20.75 -7.13 5.64
N LEU A 45 21.29 -6.14 4.94
CA LEU A 45 21.15 -4.73 5.32
C LEU A 45 19.67 -4.27 5.28
N LEU A 46 18.91 -4.70 4.26
CA LEU A 46 17.46 -4.42 4.18
C LEU A 46 16.68 -5.09 5.32
N GLU A 47 16.97 -6.36 5.61
CA GLU A 47 16.34 -7.10 6.71
C GLU A 47 16.59 -6.43 8.07
N CYS A 48 17.86 -6.04 8.35
CA CYS A 48 18.20 -5.30 9.57
C CYS A 48 17.52 -3.94 9.62
N THR A 49 17.43 -3.23 8.49
CA THR A 49 16.70 -1.95 8.40
C THR A 49 15.21 -2.15 8.73
N ALA A 50 14.57 -3.17 8.14
CA ALA A 50 13.17 -3.48 8.37
C ALA A 50 12.90 -3.85 9.85
N GLU A 51 13.77 -4.66 10.45
CA GLU A 51 13.62 -5.05 11.86
C GLU A 51 13.81 -3.86 12.81
N MET A 52 14.81 -3.02 12.57
CA MET A 52 15.02 -1.82 13.37
C MET A 52 13.84 -0.83 13.27
N LEU A 53 13.16 -0.74 12.12
CA LEU A 53 11.95 0.08 11.96
C LEU A 53 10.78 -0.34 12.87
N ARG A 54 10.78 -1.56 13.39
CA ARG A 54 9.74 -2.04 14.32
C ARG A 54 9.80 -1.32 15.66
N THR A 55 11.01 -0.99 16.11
CA THR A 55 11.26 -0.48 17.46
C THR A 55 11.84 0.94 17.47
N THR A 56 12.40 1.39 16.36
CA THR A 56 13.11 2.68 16.25
C THR A 56 12.46 3.58 15.22
N SER A 57 12.29 4.87 15.55
CA SER A 57 11.87 5.86 14.56
C SER A 57 12.92 5.95 13.44
N TYR A 58 12.48 5.98 12.18
CA TYR A 58 13.40 6.08 11.04
C TYR A 58 14.30 7.30 11.11
N ARG A 59 13.83 8.42 11.71
CA ARG A 59 14.62 9.64 11.91
C ARG A 59 15.77 9.48 12.91
N SER A 60 15.66 8.49 13.81
CA SER A 60 16.70 8.18 14.80
C SER A 60 17.63 7.07 14.34
N MET A 61 17.33 6.40 13.23
CA MET A 61 18.13 5.32 12.70
C MET A 61 19.45 5.85 12.11
N LYS A 62 20.53 5.18 12.43
CA LYS A 62 21.87 5.55 11.93
C LYS A 62 22.45 4.40 11.12
N VAL A 63 23.15 4.75 10.05
CA VAL A 63 23.86 3.77 9.19
C VAL A 63 24.80 2.87 9.99
N ILE A 64 25.48 3.43 11.02
CA ILE A 64 26.39 2.65 11.84
C ILE A 64 25.68 1.53 12.63
N ASP A 65 24.46 1.78 13.08
CA ASP A 65 23.68 0.80 13.85
C ASP A 65 23.16 -0.30 12.94
N ILE A 66 22.66 0.05 11.74
CA ILE A 66 22.20 -0.92 10.73
C ILE A 66 23.38 -1.80 10.27
N ALA A 67 24.52 -1.19 9.97
CA ALA A 67 25.71 -1.92 9.54
C ALA A 67 26.21 -2.88 10.62
N ARG A 68 26.22 -2.45 11.89
CA ARG A 68 26.60 -3.28 13.02
C ARG A 68 25.66 -4.47 13.17
N GLU A 69 24.35 -4.26 13.11
CA GLU A 69 23.34 -5.31 13.19
C GLU A 69 23.47 -6.31 12.04
N ALA A 70 23.78 -5.83 10.84
CA ALA A 70 24.04 -6.65 9.66
C ALA A 70 25.39 -7.38 9.68
N GLY A 71 26.24 -7.15 10.70
CA GLY A 71 27.59 -7.74 10.79
C GLY A 71 28.55 -7.21 9.72
N THR A 72 28.43 -5.94 9.36
CA THR A 72 29.25 -5.31 8.33
C THR A 72 29.72 -3.90 8.75
N SER A 73 30.41 -3.18 7.86
CA SER A 73 30.88 -1.81 8.13
C SER A 73 29.95 -0.75 7.53
N PRO A 74 29.95 0.48 8.06
CA PRO A 74 29.25 1.60 7.43
C PRO A 74 29.69 1.85 5.98
N ALA A 75 30.96 1.65 5.66
CA ALA A 75 31.47 1.75 4.30
C ALA A 75 30.79 0.73 3.36
N THR A 76 30.52 -0.47 3.86
CA THR A 76 29.77 -1.50 3.09
C THR A 76 28.32 -1.09 2.89
N PHE A 77 27.67 -0.48 3.87
CA PHE A 77 26.31 0.07 3.70
C PHE A 77 26.26 1.08 2.56
N TYR A 78 27.18 2.04 2.55
CA TYR A 78 27.24 3.08 1.51
C TYR A 78 27.56 2.56 0.11
N GLN A 79 28.07 1.34 -0.03
CA GLN A 79 28.21 0.69 -1.34
C GLN A 79 26.84 0.34 -1.95
N TYR A 80 25.81 0.12 -1.12
CA TYR A 80 24.47 -0.31 -1.58
C TYR A 80 23.43 0.79 -1.49
N PHE A 81 23.50 1.65 -0.48
CA PHE A 81 22.49 2.66 -0.19
C PHE A 81 23.18 3.99 0.15
N ALA A 82 22.69 5.08 -0.45
CA ALA A 82 23.24 6.41 -0.20
C ALA A 82 23.01 6.86 1.26
N ASP A 83 21.89 6.46 1.83
CA ASP A 83 21.44 6.79 3.19
C ASP A 83 20.38 5.76 3.67
N VAL A 84 19.90 5.96 4.90
CA VAL A 84 18.86 5.12 5.50
C VAL A 84 17.54 5.21 4.70
N GLU A 85 17.21 6.40 4.21
CA GLU A 85 15.99 6.61 3.42
C GLU A 85 16.02 5.82 2.10
N ALA A 86 17.18 5.74 1.45
CA ALA A 86 17.34 4.93 0.23
C ALA A 86 17.10 3.44 0.49
N ALA A 87 17.55 2.91 1.64
CA ALA A 87 17.27 1.55 2.04
C ALA A 87 15.76 1.33 2.32
N ILE A 88 15.12 2.28 3.02
CA ILE A 88 13.68 2.21 3.30
C ILE A 88 12.87 2.36 2.01
N LEU A 89 13.31 3.15 1.05
CA LEU A 89 12.66 3.28 -0.25
C LEU A 89 12.61 1.95 -1.01
N VAL A 90 13.68 1.15 -0.93
CA VAL A 90 13.69 -0.21 -1.51
C VAL A 90 12.69 -1.11 -0.79
N LEU A 91 12.66 -1.10 0.55
CA LEU A 91 11.65 -1.85 1.33
C LEU A 91 10.22 -1.43 0.96
N ALA A 92 9.99 -0.15 0.73
CA ALA A 92 8.69 0.38 0.31
C ALA A 92 8.31 -0.08 -1.12
N GLN A 93 9.27 -0.24 -2.02
CA GLN A 93 9.05 -0.78 -3.35
C GLN A 93 8.72 -2.29 -3.30
N GLU A 94 9.43 -3.06 -2.48
CA GLU A 94 9.15 -4.48 -2.24
C GLU A 94 7.76 -4.66 -1.63
N MET A 95 7.41 -3.88 -0.59
CA MET A 95 6.08 -3.85 -0.01
C MET A 95 4.99 -3.55 -1.06
N ALA A 96 5.21 -2.57 -1.96
CA ALA A 96 4.23 -2.24 -2.98
C ALA A 96 4.00 -3.39 -3.99
N ALA A 97 5.01 -4.23 -4.25
CA ALA A 97 4.85 -5.42 -5.05
C ALA A 97 3.97 -6.48 -4.36
N ASP A 98 4.10 -6.63 -3.02
CA ASP A 98 3.22 -7.52 -2.25
C ASP A 98 1.74 -7.08 -2.31
N GLY A 99 1.50 -5.79 -2.57
CA GLY A 99 0.16 -5.21 -2.75
C GLY A 99 -0.60 -5.74 -3.99
N GLU A 100 0.04 -6.42 -4.93
CA GLU A 100 -0.62 -7.02 -6.10
C GLU A 100 -1.69 -8.05 -5.70
N ARG A 101 -1.56 -8.68 -4.53
CA ARG A 101 -2.60 -9.57 -4.00
C ARG A 101 -3.93 -8.84 -3.79
N LEU A 102 -3.90 -7.59 -3.31
CA LEU A 102 -5.11 -6.78 -3.11
C LEU A 102 -5.81 -6.49 -4.44
N VAL A 103 -5.03 -6.20 -5.48
CA VAL A 103 -5.54 -5.94 -6.83
C VAL A 103 -6.24 -7.19 -7.39
N ARG A 104 -5.60 -8.37 -7.27
CA ARG A 104 -6.18 -9.64 -7.74
C ARG A 104 -7.48 -10.00 -7.03
N LEU A 105 -7.59 -9.77 -5.72
CA LEU A 105 -8.82 -10.02 -4.97
C LEU A 105 -10.00 -9.21 -5.51
N VAL A 106 -9.76 -7.99 -5.98
CA VAL A 106 -10.81 -7.17 -6.59
C VAL A 106 -11.12 -7.64 -8.01
N ALA A 107 -10.09 -7.83 -8.84
CA ALA A 107 -10.23 -8.13 -10.26
C ALA A 107 -10.85 -9.52 -10.52
N GLU A 108 -10.47 -10.53 -9.73
CA GLU A 108 -10.90 -11.91 -9.88
C GLU A 108 -12.13 -12.25 -9.01
N GLY A 109 -12.50 -11.33 -8.10
CA GLY A 109 -13.57 -11.54 -7.13
C GLY A 109 -14.97 -11.59 -7.76
N ASN A 110 -15.83 -12.46 -7.20
CA ASN A 110 -17.24 -12.43 -7.55
C ASN A 110 -17.96 -11.41 -6.66
N TRP A 111 -18.46 -10.33 -7.24
CA TRP A 111 -19.10 -9.24 -6.50
C TRP A 111 -20.63 -9.37 -6.39
N LYS A 112 -21.25 -10.47 -6.85
CA LYS A 112 -22.71 -10.66 -6.86
C LYS A 112 -23.21 -11.39 -5.61
N GLY A 113 -24.28 -10.89 -5.00
CA GLY A 113 -25.00 -11.52 -3.90
C GLY A 113 -24.12 -11.89 -2.69
N ARG A 114 -24.33 -13.08 -2.11
CA ARG A 114 -23.57 -13.57 -0.95
C ARG A 114 -22.07 -13.76 -1.26
N ALA A 115 -21.74 -14.16 -2.48
CA ALA A 115 -20.35 -14.30 -2.92
C ALA A 115 -19.66 -12.94 -2.95
N GLY A 116 -20.34 -11.89 -3.40
CA GLY A 116 -19.81 -10.54 -3.42
C GLY A 116 -19.54 -9.98 -2.03
N TYR A 117 -20.41 -10.27 -1.07
CA TYR A 117 -20.14 -9.89 0.32
C TYR A 117 -18.93 -10.63 0.90
N ARG A 118 -18.72 -11.90 0.53
CA ARG A 118 -17.53 -12.66 0.90
C ARG A 118 -16.28 -12.05 0.31
N THR A 119 -16.29 -11.68 -0.98
CA THR A 119 -15.18 -10.96 -1.62
C THR A 119 -14.86 -9.66 -0.88
N ALA A 120 -15.87 -8.89 -0.45
CA ALA A 120 -15.62 -7.67 0.33
C ALA A 120 -15.00 -7.96 1.71
N LEU A 121 -15.38 -9.06 2.37
CA LEU A 121 -14.74 -9.52 3.62
C LEU A 121 -13.29 -9.92 3.38
N GLU A 122 -13.02 -10.75 2.38
CA GLU A 122 -11.67 -11.19 2.02
C GLU A 122 -10.76 -10.01 1.66
N LEU A 123 -11.27 -9.03 0.91
CA LEU A 123 -10.54 -7.80 0.60
C LEU A 123 -10.23 -6.99 1.87
N THR A 124 -11.22 -6.85 2.76
CA THR A 124 -11.03 -6.14 4.03
C THR A 124 -9.98 -6.83 4.89
N ASP A 125 -10.06 -8.14 5.06
CA ASP A 125 -9.08 -8.90 5.82
C ASP A 125 -7.69 -8.79 5.22
N ALA A 126 -7.56 -8.87 3.89
CA ALA A 126 -6.30 -8.72 3.20
C ALA A 126 -5.68 -7.32 3.38
N PHE A 127 -6.50 -6.25 3.43
CA PHE A 127 -6.02 -4.91 3.77
C PHE A 127 -5.47 -4.84 5.19
N PHE A 128 -6.19 -5.39 6.17
CA PHE A 128 -5.72 -5.40 7.56
C PHE A 128 -4.43 -6.21 7.72
N GLU A 129 -4.36 -7.40 7.13
CA GLU A 129 -3.15 -8.24 7.13
C GLU A 129 -1.97 -7.51 6.50
N PHE A 130 -2.18 -6.89 5.33
CA PHE A 130 -1.15 -6.14 4.62
C PHE A 130 -0.62 -4.97 5.46
N TRP A 131 -1.52 -4.18 6.08
CA TRP A 131 -1.13 -3.06 6.94
C TRP A 131 -0.41 -3.50 8.20
N ASP A 132 -0.84 -4.60 8.83
CA ASP A 132 -0.17 -5.14 10.02
C ASP A 132 1.23 -5.67 9.68
N GLN A 133 1.35 -6.40 8.58
CA GLN A 133 2.62 -6.95 8.11
C GLN A 133 3.63 -5.85 7.75
N HIS A 134 3.18 -4.81 7.06
CA HIS A 134 4.05 -3.76 6.53
C HIS A 134 4.02 -2.46 7.35
N ARG A 135 3.39 -2.46 8.52
CA ARG A 135 3.20 -1.28 9.39
C ARG A 135 4.46 -0.42 9.57
N PRO A 136 5.66 -0.96 9.85
CA PRO A 136 6.85 -0.15 10.04
C PRO A 136 7.24 0.65 8.80
N VAL A 137 7.16 0.04 7.62
CA VAL A 137 7.48 0.68 6.33
C VAL A 137 6.38 1.66 5.93
N LEU A 138 5.10 1.28 6.07
CA LEU A 138 3.95 2.14 5.75
C LEU A 138 3.97 3.44 6.56
N ARG A 139 4.34 3.39 7.85
CA ARG A 139 4.50 4.60 8.68
C ARG A 139 5.51 5.58 8.09
N VAL A 140 6.62 5.09 7.55
CA VAL A 140 7.62 5.96 6.89
C VAL A 140 7.07 6.50 5.57
N VAL A 141 6.41 5.65 4.77
CA VAL A 141 5.78 6.05 3.50
C VAL A 141 4.75 7.16 3.72
N ASP A 142 3.87 7.01 4.72
CA ASP A 142 2.83 8.00 5.02
C ASP A 142 3.46 9.30 5.52
N LEU A 143 4.40 9.24 6.47
CA LEU A 143 5.05 10.42 7.03
C LEU A 143 5.86 11.19 5.96
N SER A 144 6.69 10.49 5.18
CA SER A 144 7.48 11.11 4.11
C SER A 144 6.59 11.68 3.00
N THR A 145 5.43 11.06 2.73
CA THR A 145 4.45 11.60 1.79
C THR A 145 3.87 12.93 2.28
N VAL A 146 3.51 13.02 3.55
CA VAL A 146 2.99 14.26 4.17
C VAL A 146 4.06 15.35 4.19
N GLU A 147 5.33 14.98 4.39
CA GLU A 147 6.49 15.90 4.34
C GLU A 147 6.88 16.32 2.92
N GLY A 148 6.22 15.78 1.90
CA GLY A 148 6.38 16.17 0.50
C GLY A 148 7.39 15.37 -0.29
N ASP A 149 7.91 14.25 0.23
CA ASP A 149 8.81 13.38 -0.53
C ASP A 149 8.05 12.68 -1.66
N ARG A 150 8.38 13.07 -2.90
CA ARG A 150 7.73 12.58 -4.11
C ARG A 150 7.99 11.08 -4.36
N ARG A 151 9.12 10.54 -3.91
CA ARG A 151 9.49 9.13 -4.11
C ARG A 151 8.54 8.23 -3.32
N PHE A 152 8.33 8.50 -2.04
CA PHE A 152 7.40 7.76 -1.18
C PHE A 152 5.95 7.98 -1.58
N ARG A 153 5.59 9.23 -1.92
CA ARG A 153 4.26 9.54 -2.44
C ARG A 153 3.92 8.72 -3.68
N ASN A 154 4.85 8.57 -4.64
CA ASN A 154 4.62 7.79 -5.85
C ASN A 154 4.40 6.30 -5.56
N ILE A 155 5.09 5.73 -4.56
CA ILE A 155 4.89 4.35 -4.12
C ILE A 155 3.48 4.21 -3.53
N ARG A 156 3.10 5.11 -2.61
CA ARG A 156 1.78 5.11 -1.97
C ARG A 156 0.65 5.24 -2.99
N VAL A 157 0.78 6.17 -3.92
CA VAL A 157 -0.20 6.38 -5.00
C VAL A 157 -0.31 5.12 -5.85
N ARG A 158 0.79 4.53 -6.28
CA ARG A 158 0.79 3.31 -7.11
C ARG A 158 0.11 2.14 -6.40
N LEU A 159 0.41 1.91 -5.12
CA LEU A 159 -0.18 0.84 -4.31
C LEU A 159 -1.71 0.96 -4.26
N LEU A 160 -2.22 2.14 -3.92
CA LEU A 160 -3.67 2.34 -3.72
C LEU A 160 -4.42 2.54 -5.03
N ASN A 161 -3.81 3.19 -6.03
CA ASN A 161 -4.46 3.48 -7.30
C ASN A 161 -4.76 2.20 -8.10
N ALA A 162 -3.88 1.20 -8.05
CA ALA A 162 -4.12 -0.07 -8.73
C ALA A 162 -5.41 -0.75 -8.21
N VAL A 163 -5.59 -0.81 -6.90
CA VAL A 163 -6.82 -1.35 -6.28
C VAL A 163 -8.04 -0.47 -6.62
N THR A 164 -7.85 0.86 -6.63
CA THR A 164 -8.93 1.82 -6.95
C THR A 164 -9.44 1.62 -8.37
N ILE A 165 -8.57 1.44 -9.35
CA ILE A 165 -8.94 1.22 -10.75
C ILE A 165 -9.79 -0.05 -10.89
N GLU A 166 -9.35 -1.17 -10.30
CA GLU A 166 -10.12 -2.41 -10.37
C GLU A 166 -11.48 -2.30 -9.66
N LEU A 167 -11.51 -1.65 -8.49
CA LEU A 167 -12.77 -1.45 -7.79
C LEU A 167 -13.74 -0.52 -8.54
N ALA A 168 -13.19 0.51 -9.23
CA ALA A 168 -13.98 1.39 -10.08
C ALA A 168 -14.59 0.63 -11.28
N ALA A 169 -13.84 -0.31 -11.87
CA ALA A 169 -14.37 -1.17 -12.92
C ALA A 169 -15.55 -2.03 -12.42
N VAL A 170 -15.48 -2.54 -11.19
CA VAL A 170 -16.61 -3.26 -10.57
C VAL A 170 -17.80 -2.32 -10.38
N VAL A 171 -17.62 -1.11 -9.86
CA VAL A 171 -18.69 -0.10 -9.72
C VAL A 171 -19.35 0.17 -11.08
N ALA A 172 -18.55 0.42 -12.12
CA ALA A 172 -19.04 0.67 -13.47
C ALA A 172 -19.84 -0.52 -14.04
N ALA A 173 -19.41 -1.76 -13.76
CA ALA A 173 -20.15 -2.95 -14.17
C ALA A 173 -21.54 -3.02 -13.53
N PHE A 174 -21.67 -2.67 -12.23
CA PHE A 174 -22.97 -2.59 -11.57
C PHE A 174 -23.84 -1.45 -12.10
N GLN A 175 -23.23 -0.33 -12.49
CA GLN A 175 -23.95 0.77 -13.14
C GLN A 175 -24.51 0.36 -14.52
N ALA A 176 -23.79 -0.42 -15.28
CA ALA A 176 -24.27 -0.98 -16.54
C ALA A 176 -25.49 -1.92 -16.34
N GLU A 177 -25.62 -2.54 -15.16
CA GLU A 177 -26.80 -3.32 -14.75
C GLU A 177 -27.94 -2.45 -14.16
N GLY A 178 -27.83 -1.12 -14.20
CA GLY A 178 -28.82 -0.20 -13.62
C GLY A 178 -28.73 -0.01 -12.10
N LYS A 179 -27.67 -0.52 -11.47
CA LYS A 179 -27.42 -0.39 -10.03
C LYS A 179 -26.38 0.68 -9.76
N ASN A 180 -26.26 1.10 -8.51
CA ASN A 180 -25.26 2.08 -8.04
C ASN A 180 -25.16 3.35 -8.89
N GLN A 181 -26.31 3.84 -9.34
CA GLN A 181 -26.41 5.06 -10.15
C GLN A 181 -26.11 6.31 -9.31
N GLY A 182 -25.69 7.40 -9.97
CA GLY A 182 -25.53 8.71 -9.33
C GLY A 182 -24.19 8.94 -8.63
N VAL A 183 -23.24 7.99 -8.74
CA VAL A 183 -21.86 8.18 -8.26
C VAL A 183 -20.88 8.03 -9.44
N GLU A 184 -19.79 8.79 -9.38
CA GLU A 184 -18.69 8.60 -10.34
C GLU A 184 -17.84 7.41 -9.86
N PRO A 185 -17.55 6.39 -10.71
CA PRO A 185 -16.93 5.14 -10.31
C PRO A 185 -15.57 5.30 -9.64
N MET A 186 -14.68 6.15 -10.17
CA MET A 186 -13.35 6.37 -9.60
C MET A 186 -13.42 7.10 -8.26
N ALA A 187 -14.31 8.09 -8.10
CA ALA A 187 -14.51 8.79 -6.85
C ALA A 187 -15.06 7.85 -5.77
N GLN A 188 -16.04 7.02 -6.12
CA GLN A 188 -16.59 6.01 -5.22
C GLN A 188 -15.54 4.99 -4.78
N ALA A 189 -14.83 4.40 -5.74
CA ALA A 189 -13.76 3.45 -5.45
C ALA A 189 -12.63 4.06 -4.62
N GLY A 190 -12.19 5.28 -4.97
CA GLY A 190 -11.14 6.00 -4.24
C GLY A 190 -11.53 6.27 -2.78
N THR A 191 -12.79 6.63 -2.54
CA THR A 191 -13.33 6.82 -1.18
C THR A 191 -13.29 5.51 -0.39
N LEU A 192 -13.73 4.40 -0.99
CA LEU A 192 -13.74 3.08 -0.34
C LEU A 192 -12.32 2.59 -0.04
N VAL A 193 -11.40 2.69 -1.01
CA VAL A 193 -10.00 2.29 -0.83
C VAL A 193 -9.29 3.15 0.22
N THR A 194 -9.56 4.46 0.25
CA THR A 194 -9.03 5.36 1.28
C THR A 194 -9.56 4.97 2.66
N THR A 195 -10.84 4.63 2.77
CA THR A 195 -11.44 4.15 4.02
C THR A 195 -10.79 2.84 4.47
N LEU A 196 -10.65 1.85 3.58
CA LEU A 196 -9.96 0.59 3.86
C LEU A 196 -8.56 0.82 4.38
N ALA A 197 -7.75 1.61 3.66
CA ALA A 197 -6.36 1.89 4.01
C ALA A 197 -6.25 2.61 5.37
N ASN A 198 -7.10 3.61 5.61
CA ASN A 198 -7.05 4.40 6.83
C ASN A 198 -7.51 3.59 8.06
N VAL A 199 -8.61 2.83 7.93
CA VAL A 199 -9.09 1.99 9.02
C VAL A 199 -8.08 0.88 9.33
N ALA A 200 -7.49 0.23 8.31
CA ALA A 200 -6.44 -0.77 8.50
C ALA A 200 -5.19 -0.18 9.19
N ALA A 201 -4.82 1.06 8.86
CA ALA A 201 -3.68 1.74 9.50
C ALA A 201 -3.92 2.02 11.01
N HIS A 202 -5.16 2.30 11.38
CA HIS A 202 -5.51 2.81 12.71
C HIS A 202 -6.42 1.88 13.53
N HIS A 203 -6.67 0.64 13.09
CA HIS A 203 -7.64 -0.25 13.72
C HIS A 203 -7.36 -0.53 15.21
N LEU A 204 -6.09 -0.57 15.63
CA LEU A 204 -5.73 -0.73 17.04
C LEU A 204 -6.23 0.44 17.93
N GLY A 205 -6.42 1.63 17.34
CA GLY A 205 -6.99 2.77 18.05
C GLY A 205 -8.45 2.54 18.49
N PHE A 206 -9.22 1.73 17.76
CA PHE A 206 -10.60 1.40 18.13
C PHE A 206 -10.68 0.55 19.40
N GLU A 207 -9.64 -0.27 19.67
CA GLU A 207 -9.58 -1.11 20.87
C GLU A 207 -9.53 -0.28 22.15
N PHE A 208 -8.91 0.92 22.12
CA PHE A 208 -8.95 1.86 23.24
C PHE A 208 -10.36 2.34 23.58
N TRP A 209 -11.29 2.28 22.61
CA TRP A 209 -12.71 2.60 22.81
C TRP A 209 -13.57 1.37 23.09
N GLY A 210 -12.95 0.21 23.32
CA GLY A 210 -13.65 -1.04 23.55
C GLY A 210 -14.29 -1.67 22.33
N ILE A 211 -13.93 -1.21 21.12
CA ILE A 211 -14.45 -1.74 19.85
C ILE A 211 -13.51 -2.83 19.36
N ARG A 212 -14.05 -4.03 19.19
CA ARG A 212 -13.24 -5.18 18.72
C ARG A 212 -12.85 -5.01 17.26
N THR A 213 -11.62 -5.31 16.92
CA THR A 213 -11.10 -5.30 15.54
C THR A 213 -11.98 -6.13 14.58
N ALA A 214 -12.53 -7.28 15.05
CA ALA A 214 -13.45 -8.09 14.24
C ALA A 214 -14.72 -7.33 13.83
N ASP A 215 -15.30 -6.53 14.73
CA ASP A 215 -16.49 -5.74 14.43
C ASP A 215 -16.19 -4.59 13.46
N VAL A 216 -15.00 -4.00 13.58
CA VAL A 216 -14.50 -2.98 12.63
C VAL A 216 -14.37 -3.58 11.23
N ARG A 217 -13.74 -4.76 11.09
CA ARG A 217 -13.60 -5.47 9.81
C ARG A 217 -14.95 -5.75 9.15
N ILE A 218 -15.92 -6.28 9.89
CA ILE A 218 -17.27 -6.51 9.41
C ILE A 218 -17.92 -5.20 8.93
N SER A 219 -17.78 -4.13 9.70
CA SER A 219 -18.35 -2.83 9.36
C SER A 219 -17.79 -2.26 8.08
N VAL A 220 -16.46 -2.32 7.90
CA VAL A 220 -15.78 -1.88 6.68
C VAL A 220 -16.17 -2.73 5.49
N ALA A 221 -16.19 -4.07 5.62
CA ALA A 221 -16.60 -4.96 4.54
C ALA A 221 -18.03 -4.69 4.06
N ARG A 222 -18.95 -4.36 4.99
CA ARG A 222 -20.33 -3.97 4.65
C ARG A 222 -20.36 -2.66 3.85
N GLN A 223 -19.55 -1.68 4.23
CA GLN A 223 -19.42 -0.41 3.50
C GLN A 223 -18.84 -0.61 2.10
N VAL A 224 -17.78 -1.43 1.99
CA VAL A 224 -17.15 -1.77 0.71
C VAL A 224 -18.16 -2.46 -0.21
N TYR A 225 -18.84 -3.50 0.28
CA TYR A 225 -19.82 -4.22 -0.51
C TYR A 225 -20.98 -3.31 -0.98
N TRP A 226 -21.57 -2.57 -0.06
CA TRP A 226 -22.67 -1.67 -0.40
C TRP A 226 -22.22 -0.53 -1.32
N GLY A 227 -21.12 0.14 -1.00
CA GLY A 227 -20.60 1.25 -1.81
C GLY A 227 -20.20 0.81 -3.22
N THR A 228 -19.76 -0.44 -3.40
CA THR A 228 -19.39 -0.97 -4.71
C THR A 228 -20.60 -1.40 -5.52
N THR A 229 -21.57 -2.11 -4.88
CA THR A 229 -22.65 -2.82 -5.59
C THR A 229 -24.03 -2.18 -5.48
N ALA A 230 -24.22 -1.23 -4.56
CA ALA A 230 -25.50 -0.71 -4.08
C ALA A 230 -26.47 -1.81 -3.59
N GLN A 231 -25.97 -3.02 -3.30
CA GLN A 231 -26.77 -4.12 -2.78
C GLN A 231 -26.72 -4.15 -1.25
N ARG A 232 -27.84 -4.47 -0.61
CA ARG A 232 -27.88 -4.62 0.84
C ARG A 232 -26.99 -5.79 1.28
N PRO A 233 -26.01 -5.58 2.18
CA PRO A 233 -25.20 -6.68 2.71
C PRO A 233 -26.07 -7.74 3.38
N PRO A 234 -25.74 -9.04 3.24
CA PRO A 234 -26.44 -10.11 3.93
C PRO A 234 -26.46 -9.88 5.45
N THR A 235 -27.55 -10.31 6.11
CA THR A 235 -27.58 -10.34 7.57
C THR A 235 -26.58 -11.39 8.06
N PRO A 236 -25.78 -11.11 9.10
CA PRO A 236 -25.00 -12.16 9.75
C PRO A 236 -25.93 -13.28 10.22
N SER A 237 -25.60 -14.50 9.87
CA SER A 237 -26.30 -15.71 10.37
C SER A 237 -25.85 -15.99 11.79
#